data_ce23c95299332336d24cc7402a9448a4
#
_entry.id   ce23c95299332336d24cc7402a9448a4
#
_cell.length_a   1.000
_cell.length_b   1.000
_cell.length_c   1.000
_cell.angle_alpha   90.00
_cell.angle_beta   90.00
_cell.angle_gamma   90.00
#
_symmetry.space_group_name_H-M   'P 1'
#
loop_
_entity.id
_entity.type
_entity.pdbx_description
1 polymer ?
#
loop_
_entity_poly.entity_id
_entity_poly.type
_entity_poly.pdbx_seq_one_letter_code
_entity_poly.pdbx_strand_id
1 'polypeptide(L)'
;MKSIRSKFMLLTVCTILIALGIATWIGVTAIRELGRNDADEMLHLTSTTGAMHIENYFESVEQSVETVSNLVQDSFDGMPYEELEAQVENVRNLFIRIAYHTNGVLTYYFRIDPEISETVKGFWYVYEEENGFQEHEVTDISQYDTNDTSKLVWFTVPKATGEGVWLPPYNTENLGAAVISYNVPVYWEDRFIGVIGIEVAYETLTQEVENIEIFQTGYAFLLDENLNLKPQIV
;
A
#
# COMPACT_ATOMS: atom_id res chain seq x y z
N MET A 1 64.04 37.98 37.75
CA MET A 1 64.34 36.89 36.83
C MET A 1 63.50 35.66 37.27
N LYS A 2 62.52 35.15 36.45
CA LYS A 2 61.80 33.93 36.83
C LYS A 2 62.77 32.75 36.82
N SER A 3 62.78 31.95 37.87
CA SER A 3 63.64 30.78 38.08
C SER A 3 63.54 29.81 36.87
N ILE A 4 64.69 29.21 36.50
CA ILE A 4 64.72 28.15 35.43
C ILE A 4 63.69 27.03 35.70
N ARG A 5 63.45 26.66 36.93
CA ARG A 5 62.44 25.71 37.37
C ARG A 5 61.03 26.15 36.98
N SER A 6 60.70 27.45 37.12
CA SER A 6 59.35 27.95 36.72
C SER A 6 59.14 27.95 35.21
N LYS A 7 60.21 28.14 34.42
CA LYS A 7 60.08 28.02 32.92
C LYS A 7 59.92 26.59 32.48
N PHE A 8 60.60 25.62 33.08
CA PHE A 8 60.41 24.18 32.79
C PHE A 8 59.03 23.69 33.20
N MET A 9 58.53 24.10 34.36
CA MET A 9 57.20 23.74 34.84
C MET A 9 56.09 24.28 33.89
N LEU A 10 56.27 25.52 33.45
CA LEU A 10 55.33 26.12 32.48
C LEU A 10 55.32 25.35 31.12
N LEU A 11 56.51 24.99 30.62
CA LEU A 11 56.66 24.26 29.37
C LEU A 11 56.02 22.90 29.46
N THR A 12 56.25 22.15 30.54
CA THR A 12 55.61 20.81 30.71
C THR A 12 54.09 20.88 30.85
N VAL A 13 53.58 21.88 31.57
CA VAL A 13 52.11 22.07 31.66
C VAL A 13 51.53 22.44 30.33
N CYS A 14 52.14 23.33 29.54
CA CYS A 14 51.66 23.67 28.19
C CYS A 14 51.69 22.48 27.24
N THR A 15 52.75 21.66 27.26
CA THR A 15 52.80 20.45 26.39
C THR A 15 51.75 19.43 26.77
N ILE A 16 51.46 19.22 28.06
CA ILE A 16 50.38 18.33 28.52
C ILE A 16 49.00 18.85 28.07
N LEU A 17 48.75 20.16 28.23
CA LEU A 17 47.48 20.77 27.81
C LEU A 17 47.28 20.69 26.30
N ILE A 18 48.34 20.90 25.51
CA ILE A 18 48.28 20.76 24.04
C ILE A 18 48.00 19.29 23.68
N ALA A 19 48.67 18.33 24.28
CA ALA A 19 48.47 16.92 24.03
C ALA A 19 47.04 16.46 24.38
N LEU A 20 46.51 16.91 25.53
CA LEU A 20 45.13 16.66 25.93
C LEU A 20 44.14 17.31 24.97
N GLY A 21 44.40 18.54 24.51
CA GLY A 21 43.57 19.21 23.52
C GLY A 21 43.48 18.46 22.19
N ILE A 22 44.64 17.99 21.69
CA ILE A 22 44.69 17.20 20.44
C ILE A 22 43.96 15.85 20.63
N ALA A 23 44.23 15.15 21.73
CA ALA A 23 43.56 13.87 22.00
C ALA A 23 42.04 14.00 22.11
N THR A 24 41.58 15.06 22.81
CA THR A 24 40.14 15.35 22.91
C THR A 24 39.54 15.69 21.56
N TRP A 25 40.22 16.50 20.75
CA TRP A 25 39.71 16.83 19.40
C TRP A 25 39.61 15.62 18.51
N ILE A 26 40.65 14.77 18.46
CA ILE A 26 40.60 13.50 17.71
C ILE A 26 39.46 12.60 18.20
N GLY A 27 39.31 12.47 19.53
CA GLY A 27 38.26 11.66 20.13
C GLY A 27 36.84 12.16 19.75
N VAL A 28 36.63 13.48 19.85
CA VAL A 28 35.31 14.08 19.48
C VAL A 28 35.01 13.93 17.99
N THR A 29 36.04 14.15 17.13
CA THR A 29 35.81 13.98 15.67
C THR A 29 35.52 12.51 15.31
N ALA A 30 36.25 11.56 15.88
CA ALA A 30 36.01 10.12 15.65
C ALA A 30 34.62 9.69 16.14
N ILE A 31 34.20 10.13 17.34
CA ILE A 31 32.85 9.81 17.86
C ILE A 31 31.75 10.43 17.00
N ARG A 32 31.95 11.66 16.52
CA ARG A 32 30.96 12.30 15.61
C ARG A 32 30.83 11.57 14.28
N GLU A 33 31.94 11.14 13.70
CA GLU A 33 31.96 10.40 12.44
C GLU A 33 31.32 9.03 12.60
N LEU A 34 31.65 8.29 13.66
CA LEU A 34 31.00 7.02 14.01
C LEU A 34 29.47 7.20 14.19
N GLY A 35 29.08 8.16 15.04
CA GLY A 35 27.65 8.39 15.30
C GLY A 35 26.87 8.85 14.06
N ARG A 36 27.52 9.54 13.12
CA ARG A 36 26.89 9.89 11.84
C ARG A 36 26.73 8.67 10.94
N ASN A 37 27.76 7.86 10.80
CA ASN A 37 27.69 6.66 9.99
C ASN A 37 26.67 5.67 10.53
N ASP A 38 26.62 5.46 11.84
CA ASP A 38 25.62 4.61 12.50
C ASP A 38 24.20 5.14 12.29
N ALA A 39 24.01 6.46 12.35
CA ALA A 39 22.72 7.09 12.11
C ALA A 39 22.29 6.95 10.63
N ASP A 40 23.20 7.16 9.68
CA ASP A 40 22.91 7.02 8.24
C ASP A 40 22.58 5.56 7.91
N GLU A 41 23.30 4.58 8.46
CA GLU A 41 23.04 3.15 8.29
C GLU A 41 21.66 2.76 8.88
N MET A 42 21.36 3.25 10.08
CA MET A 42 20.08 2.98 10.74
C MET A 42 18.91 3.59 9.98
N LEU A 43 19.04 4.82 9.48
CA LEU A 43 18.03 5.46 8.63
C LEU A 43 17.79 4.67 7.35
N HIS A 44 18.86 4.24 6.67
CA HIS A 44 18.75 3.43 5.47
C HIS A 44 18.04 2.09 5.75
N LEU A 45 18.45 1.40 6.82
CA LEU A 45 17.85 0.12 7.19
C LEU A 45 16.36 0.27 7.55
N THR A 46 16.01 1.27 8.37
CA THR A 46 14.63 1.53 8.76
C THR A 46 13.75 1.89 7.56
N SER A 47 14.26 2.77 6.68
CA SER A 47 13.56 3.14 5.45
C SER A 47 13.34 1.95 4.51
N THR A 48 14.37 1.12 4.32
CA THR A 48 14.27 -0.07 3.47
C THR A 48 13.30 -1.09 4.06
N THR A 49 13.36 -1.33 5.36
CA THR A 49 12.43 -2.27 6.03
C THR A 49 11.00 -1.75 5.96
N GLY A 50 10.78 -0.46 6.17
CA GLY A 50 9.47 0.16 6.03
C GLY A 50 8.93 0.07 4.60
N ALA A 51 9.76 0.33 3.59
CA ALA A 51 9.38 0.19 2.18
C ALA A 51 8.98 -1.26 1.85
N MET A 52 9.78 -2.24 2.27
CA MET A 52 9.46 -3.67 2.08
C MET A 52 8.16 -4.08 2.78
N HIS A 53 7.86 -3.50 3.95
CA HIS A 53 6.61 -3.80 4.65
C HIS A 53 5.40 -3.33 3.85
N ILE A 54 5.46 -2.11 3.31
CA ILE A 54 4.42 -1.56 2.45
C ILE A 54 4.30 -2.33 1.13
N GLU A 55 5.43 -2.68 0.50
CA GLU A 55 5.46 -3.50 -0.72
C GLU A 55 4.77 -4.85 -0.50
N ASN A 56 5.14 -5.59 0.55
CA ASN A 56 4.51 -6.86 0.90
C ASN A 56 3.00 -6.73 1.16
N TYR A 57 2.56 -5.60 1.71
CA TYR A 57 1.14 -5.32 1.90
C TYR A 57 0.40 -5.23 0.56
N PHE A 58 0.92 -4.44 -0.39
CA PHE A 58 0.36 -4.34 -1.74
C PHE A 58 0.39 -5.68 -2.48
N GLU A 59 1.52 -6.38 -2.46
CA GLU A 59 1.66 -7.71 -3.07
C GLU A 59 0.64 -8.71 -2.51
N SER A 60 0.35 -8.68 -1.22
CA SER A 60 -0.66 -9.54 -0.60
C SER A 60 -2.06 -9.29 -1.15
N VAL A 61 -2.43 -8.02 -1.39
CA VAL A 61 -3.71 -7.66 -2.00
C VAL A 61 -3.75 -8.09 -3.46
N GLU A 62 -2.70 -7.80 -4.24
CA GLU A 62 -2.57 -8.23 -5.64
C GLU A 62 -2.75 -9.75 -5.76
N GLN A 63 -1.95 -10.52 -5.02
CA GLN A 63 -2.02 -11.98 -5.04
C GLN A 63 -3.41 -12.52 -4.69
N SER A 64 -4.12 -11.84 -3.77
CA SER A 64 -5.48 -12.22 -3.39
C SER A 64 -6.45 -12.04 -4.54
N VAL A 65 -6.44 -10.88 -5.19
CA VAL A 65 -7.33 -10.58 -6.32
C VAL A 65 -6.98 -11.45 -7.53
N GLU A 66 -5.70 -11.58 -7.86
CA GLU A 66 -5.26 -12.38 -9.00
C GLU A 66 -5.53 -13.87 -8.82
N THR A 67 -5.39 -14.38 -7.59
CA THR A 67 -5.77 -15.77 -7.29
C THR A 67 -7.24 -16.00 -7.57
N VAL A 68 -8.12 -15.10 -7.13
CA VAL A 68 -9.56 -15.20 -7.42
C VAL A 68 -9.80 -15.07 -8.91
N SER A 69 -9.20 -14.07 -9.58
CA SER A 69 -9.38 -13.83 -11.01
C SER A 69 -8.99 -15.04 -11.85
N ASN A 70 -7.83 -15.65 -11.60
CA ASN A 70 -7.35 -16.83 -12.32
C ASN A 70 -8.28 -18.03 -12.12
N LEU A 71 -8.70 -18.30 -10.87
CA LEU A 71 -9.64 -19.38 -10.58
C LEU A 71 -11.00 -19.14 -11.23
N VAL A 72 -11.43 -17.89 -11.31
CA VAL A 72 -12.66 -17.50 -12.00
C VAL A 72 -12.55 -17.77 -13.49
N GLN A 73 -11.48 -17.29 -14.14
CA GLN A 73 -11.26 -17.51 -15.57
C GLN A 73 -11.24 -19.00 -15.91
N ASP A 74 -10.49 -19.80 -15.16
CA ASP A 74 -10.46 -21.27 -15.33
C ASP A 74 -11.84 -21.92 -15.19
N SER A 75 -12.67 -21.39 -14.30
CA SER A 75 -14.00 -21.94 -14.04
C SER A 75 -15.06 -21.52 -15.04
N PHE A 76 -14.82 -20.45 -15.80
CA PHE A 76 -15.69 -20.01 -16.90
C PHE A 76 -15.38 -20.72 -18.23
N ASP A 77 -14.18 -21.30 -18.37
CA ASP A 77 -13.80 -22.00 -19.59
C ASP A 77 -14.75 -23.18 -19.90
N GLY A 78 -15.40 -23.10 -21.07
CA GLY A 78 -16.36 -24.11 -21.53
C GLY A 78 -17.73 -24.14 -20.81
N MET A 79 -18.00 -23.13 -19.95
CA MET A 79 -19.26 -23.05 -19.21
C MET A 79 -20.40 -22.53 -20.10
N PRO A 80 -21.60 -23.10 -20.00
CA PRO A 80 -22.79 -22.54 -20.66
C PRO A 80 -23.19 -21.19 -20.02
N TYR A 81 -23.68 -20.26 -20.83
CA TYR A 81 -24.11 -18.93 -20.34
C TYR A 81 -25.22 -19.01 -19.27
N GLU A 82 -26.07 -20.03 -19.36
CA GLU A 82 -27.18 -20.28 -18.43
C GLU A 82 -26.69 -20.55 -17.00
N GLU A 83 -25.40 -20.90 -16.81
CA GLU A 83 -24.79 -21.17 -15.51
C GLU A 83 -24.11 -19.96 -14.89
N LEU A 84 -24.13 -18.78 -15.56
CA LEU A 84 -23.44 -17.56 -15.10
C LEU A 84 -23.78 -17.19 -13.65
N GLU A 85 -25.06 -17.24 -13.25
CA GLU A 85 -25.50 -16.91 -11.90
C GLU A 85 -24.92 -17.87 -10.85
N ALA A 86 -24.97 -19.18 -11.14
CA ALA A 86 -24.39 -20.19 -10.24
C ALA A 86 -22.88 -20.03 -10.11
N GLN A 87 -22.21 -19.63 -11.18
CA GLN A 87 -20.78 -19.42 -11.16
C GLN A 87 -20.38 -18.16 -10.38
N VAL A 88 -21.13 -17.07 -10.53
CA VAL A 88 -20.94 -15.87 -9.70
C VAL A 88 -21.09 -16.20 -8.21
N GLU A 89 -22.01 -17.09 -7.85
CA GLU A 89 -22.19 -17.56 -6.47
C GLU A 89 -20.98 -18.39 -6.00
N ASN A 90 -20.40 -19.23 -6.84
CA ASN A 90 -19.18 -19.96 -6.51
C ASN A 90 -17.99 -19.00 -6.27
N VAL A 91 -17.85 -17.97 -7.12
CA VAL A 91 -16.84 -16.91 -6.96
C VAL A 91 -17.03 -16.16 -5.63
N ARG A 92 -18.27 -15.81 -5.29
CA ARG A 92 -18.62 -15.18 -4.02
C ARG A 92 -18.11 -16.00 -2.83
N ASN A 93 -18.43 -17.31 -2.83
CA ASN A 93 -18.03 -18.23 -1.76
C ASN A 93 -16.51 -18.45 -1.64
N LEU A 94 -15.79 -18.31 -2.75
CA LEU A 94 -14.34 -18.35 -2.77
C LEU A 94 -13.75 -17.03 -2.24
N PHE A 95 -14.22 -15.90 -2.80
CA PHE A 95 -13.64 -14.60 -2.52
C PHE A 95 -13.76 -14.19 -1.06
N ILE A 96 -14.90 -14.48 -0.41
CA ILE A 96 -15.08 -14.19 1.01
C ILE A 96 -13.99 -14.82 1.87
N ARG A 97 -13.58 -16.04 1.57
CA ARG A 97 -12.52 -16.73 2.32
C ARG A 97 -11.17 -16.06 2.13
N ILE A 98 -10.86 -15.64 0.91
CA ILE A 98 -9.61 -14.95 0.59
C ILE A 98 -9.61 -13.56 1.23
N ALA A 99 -10.70 -12.81 1.13
CA ALA A 99 -10.82 -11.47 1.72
C ALA A 99 -10.63 -11.47 3.25
N TYR A 100 -11.15 -12.48 3.95
CA TYR A 100 -10.92 -12.63 5.40
C TYR A 100 -9.46 -12.88 5.78
N HIS A 101 -8.65 -13.40 4.88
CA HIS A 101 -7.23 -13.68 5.10
C HIS A 101 -6.29 -12.61 4.51
N THR A 102 -6.84 -11.63 3.80
CA THR A 102 -6.08 -10.51 3.26
C THR A 102 -6.19 -9.32 4.21
N ASN A 103 -5.06 -8.82 4.67
CA ASN A 103 -5.03 -7.75 5.66
C ASN A 103 -5.56 -6.42 5.07
N GLY A 104 -6.36 -5.69 5.86
CA GLY A 104 -6.81 -4.33 5.55
C GLY A 104 -7.90 -4.23 4.47
N VAL A 105 -8.48 -5.35 4.04
CA VAL A 105 -9.60 -5.34 3.08
C VAL A 105 -10.80 -4.63 3.69
N LEU A 106 -11.21 -3.52 3.08
CA LEU A 106 -12.44 -2.80 3.41
C LEU A 106 -13.61 -3.33 2.59
N THR A 107 -13.40 -3.53 1.29
CA THR A 107 -14.41 -4.10 0.41
C THR A 107 -13.80 -5.08 -0.58
N TYR A 108 -14.63 -6.01 -1.07
CA TYR A 108 -14.31 -6.83 -2.21
C TYR A 108 -15.55 -7.04 -3.08
N TYR A 109 -15.34 -7.18 -4.38
CA TYR A 109 -16.42 -7.26 -5.33
C TYR A 109 -16.06 -8.01 -6.61
N PHE A 110 -17.09 -8.53 -7.26
CA PHE A 110 -17.08 -8.95 -8.65
C PHE A 110 -18.25 -8.27 -9.35
N ARG A 111 -17.97 -7.40 -10.29
CA ARG A 111 -18.98 -6.66 -11.05
C ARG A 111 -19.02 -7.16 -12.48
N ILE A 112 -20.15 -7.76 -12.88
CA ILE A 112 -20.40 -8.23 -14.24
C ILE A 112 -20.73 -7.03 -15.14
N ASP A 113 -20.21 -7.06 -16.38
CA ASP A 113 -20.52 -6.04 -17.39
C ASP A 113 -21.99 -6.13 -17.79
N PRO A 114 -22.76 -5.04 -17.81
CA PRO A 114 -24.13 -5.02 -18.27
C PRO A 114 -24.34 -5.54 -19.70
N GLU A 115 -23.30 -5.46 -20.56
CA GLU A 115 -23.34 -6.05 -21.91
C GLU A 115 -23.35 -7.59 -21.89
N ILE A 116 -22.92 -8.20 -20.78
CA ILE A 116 -22.97 -9.65 -20.58
C ILE A 116 -24.32 -10.06 -19.99
N SER A 117 -24.75 -9.37 -18.91
CA SER A 117 -26.01 -9.69 -18.26
C SER A 117 -26.61 -8.45 -17.60
N GLU A 118 -27.89 -8.19 -17.87
CA GLU A 118 -28.66 -7.15 -17.18
C GLU A 118 -29.14 -7.61 -15.80
N THR A 119 -29.29 -8.92 -15.60
CA THR A 119 -29.86 -9.52 -14.38
C THR A 119 -28.79 -9.97 -13.41
N VAL A 120 -27.75 -10.65 -13.89
CA VAL A 120 -26.63 -11.08 -13.05
C VAL A 120 -25.62 -9.95 -12.96
N LYS A 121 -25.67 -9.21 -11.85
CA LYS A 121 -24.86 -8.01 -11.64
C LYS A 121 -23.51 -8.28 -10.95
N GLY A 122 -23.36 -9.44 -10.31
CA GLY A 122 -22.24 -9.74 -9.42
C GLY A 122 -22.57 -9.45 -7.96
N PHE A 123 -21.56 -9.16 -7.16
CA PHE A 123 -21.69 -8.90 -5.72
C PHE A 123 -20.73 -7.81 -5.26
N TRP A 124 -21.03 -7.20 -4.12
CA TRP A 124 -20.20 -6.25 -3.42
C TRP A 124 -20.35 -6.43 -1.91
N TYR A 125 -19.23 -6.63 -1.21
CA TYR A 125 -19.17 -6.82 0.23
C TYR A 125 -18.35 -5.74 0.88
N VAL A 126 -18.82 -5.26 2.02
CA VAL A 126 -18.15 -4.24 2.85
C VAL A 126 -17.89 -4.83 4.23
N TYR A 127 -16.71 -4.57 4.75
CA TYR A 127 -16.34 -4.97 6.11
C TYR A 127 -16.92 -4.00 7.14
N GLU A 128 -17.70 -4.55 8.06
CA GLU A 128 -18.25 -3.84 9.21
C GLU A 128 -17.61 -4.41 10.48
N GLU A 129 -17.11 -3.54 11.37
CA GLU A 129 -16.36 -3.98 12.56
C GLU A 129 -17.13 -5.00 13.44
N GLU A 130 -18.46 -4.84 13.55
CA GLU A 130 -19.27 -5.69 14.40
C GLU A 130 -19.74 -6.98 13.73
N ASN A 131 -19.90 -6.97 12.41
CA ASN A 131 -20.60 -8.02 11.65
C ASN A 131 -19.72 -8.75 10.63
N GLY A 132 -18.46 -8.29 10.43
CA GLY A 132 -17.61 -8.78 9.34
C GLY A 132 -18.10 -8.32 7.98
N PHE A 133 -17.80 -9.08 6.93
CA PHE A 133 -18.23 -8.71 5.57
C PHE A 133 -19.74 -8.85 5.40
N GLN A 134 -20.41 -7.75 5.06
CA GLN A 134 -21.83 -7.69 4.75
C GLN A 134 -22.05 -7.38 3.28
N GLU A 135 -23.04 -8.03 2.67
CA GLU A 135 -23.41 -7.78 1.28
C GLU A 135 -24.15 -6.44 1.14
N HIS A 136 -23.71 -5.63 0.21
CA HIS A 136 -24.30 -4.36 -0.15
C HIS A 136 -24.85 -4.40 -1.57
N GLU A 137 -25.75 -3.47 -1.89
CA GLU A 137 -26.27 -3.32 -3.24
C GLU A 137 -25.15 -2.91 -4.20
N VAL A 138 -25.00 -3.65 -5.29
CA VAL A 138 -23.98 -3.34 -6.30
C VAL A 138 -24.33 -2.04 -7.04
N THR A 139 -23.32 -1.24 -7.33
CA THR A 139 -23.46 0.01 -8.08
C THR A 139 -24.11 -0.26 -9.44
N ASP A 140 -25.16 0.49 -9.78
CA ASP A 140 -25.76 0.44 -11.11
C ASP A 140 -24.88 1.18 -12.12
N ILE A 141 -24.12 0.42 -12.89
CA ILE A 141 -23.20 0.95 -13.92
C ILE A 141 -23.86 1.05 -15.30
N SER A 142 -25.11 0.59 -15.47
CA SER A 142 -25.80 0.61 -16.77
C SER A 142 -26.09 2.01 -17.30
N GLN A 143 -26.06 3.01 -16.43
CA GLN A 143 -26.29 4.42 -16.77
C GLN A 143 -25.02 5.16 -17.23
N TYR A 144 -23.87 4.50 -17.20
CA TYR A 144 -22.58 5.09 -17.54
C TYR A 144 -22.02 4.50 -18.83
N ASP A 145 -21.30 5.31 -19.58
CA ASP A 145 -20.47 4.81 -20.66
C ASP A 145 -19.25 4.09 -20.06
N THR A 146 -19.23 2.76 -20.16
CA THR A 146 -18.17 1.92 -19.62
C THR A 146 -16.84 2.03 -20.40
N ASN A 147 -16.79 2.83 -21.48
CA ASN A 147 -15.56 3.18 -22.18
C ASN A 147 -14.99 4.54 -21.73
N ASP A 148 -15.74 5.32 -20.94
CA ASP A 148 -15.27 6.57 -20.34
C ASP A 148 -14.47 6.28 -19.07
N THR A 149 -13.13 6.26 -19.18
CA THR A 149 -12.22 5.99 -18.06
C THR A 149 -12.12 7.13 -17.03
N SER A 150 -12.84 8.23 -17.22
CA SER A 150 -12.94 9.31 -16.23
C SER A 150 -13.99 9.05 -15.15
N LYS A 151 -14.85 8.05 -15.36
CA LYS A 151 -15.92 7.64 -14.45
C LYS A 151 -15.83 6.16 -14.13
N LEU A 152 -16.32 5.79 -12.96
CA LEU A 152 -16.26 4.39 -12.52
C LEU A 152 -14.87 3.78 -12.74
N VAL A 153 -13.83 4.52 -12.34
CA VAL A 153 -12.42 4.19 -12.62
C VAL A 153 -12.05 2.76 -12.25
N TRP A 154 -12.64 2.24 -11.16
CA TRP A 154 -12.45 0.88 -10.68
C TRP A 154 -12.97 -0.20 -11.65
N PHE A 155 -13.86 0.16 -12.57
CA PHE A 155 -14.41 -0.73 -13.59
C PHE A 155 -13.83 -0.42 -14.98
N THR A 156 -13.80 0.84 -15.35
CA THR A 156 -13.47 1.29 -16.71
C THR A 156 -11.98 1.25 -17.02
N VAL A 157 -11.12 1.52 -16.04
CA VAL A 157 -9.67 1.49 -16.25
C VAL A 157 -9.16 0.06 -16.50
N PRO A 158 -9.43 -0.94 -15.64
CA PRO A 158 -9.01 -2.31 -15.94
C PRO A 158 -9.63 -2.87 -17.22
N LYS A 159 -10.90 -2.52 -17.56
CA LYS A 159 -11.52 -2.85 -18.85
C LYS A 159 -10.71 -2.29 -20.02
N ALA A 160 -10.25 -1.06 -19.93
CA ALA A 160 -9.52 -0.38 -21.01
C ALA A 160 -8.06 -0.83 -21.13
N THR A 161 -7.39 -1.13 -20.03
CA THR A 161 -5.99 -1.58 -20.01
C THR A 161 -5.84 -3.05 -20.33
N GLY A 162 -6.83 -3.87 -19.99
CA GLY A 162 -6.78 -5.32 -20.11
C GLY A 162 -5.89 -6.00 -19.05
N GLU A 163 -5.42 -5.27 -18.06
CA GLU A 163 -4.48 -5.74 -17.04
C GLU A 163 -4.96 -5.36 -15.64
N GLY A 164 -4.43 -6.04 -14.62
CA GLY A 164 -4.63 -5.67 -13.22
C GLY A 164 -4.01 -4.30 -12.93
N VAL A 165 -4.72 -3.44 -12.20
CA VAL A 165 -4.30 -2.06 -11.98
C VAL A 165 -4.60 -1.58 -10.56
N TRP A 166 -3.60 -0.94 -9.94
CA TRP A 166 -3.80 -0.12 -8.76
C TRP A 166 -4.35 1.25 -9.16
N LEU A 167 -5.44 1.64 -8.52
CA LEU A 167 -5.97 2.99 -8.68
C LEU A 167 -5.42 3.90 -7.57
N PRO A 168 -5.10 5.17 -7.92
CA PRO A 168 -4.72 6.15 -6.92
C PRO A 168 -5.86 6.37 -5.92
N PRO A 169 -5.58 6.93 -4.72
CA PRO A 169 -6.61 7.19 -3.73
C PRO A 169 -7.79 7.98 -4.30
N TYR A 170 -9.01 7.48 -4.06
CA TYR A 170 -10.26 8.14 -4.44
C TYR A 170 -11.30 8.01 -3.32
N ASN A 171 -12.24 8.94 -3.29
CA ASN A 171 -13.36 8.87 -2.34
C ASN A 171 -14.48 8.02 -2.92
N THR A 172 -14.93 7.03 -2.17
CA THR A 172 -16.13 6.30 -2.53
C THR A 172 -17.34 6.97 -1.89
N GLU A 173 -18.29 7.43 -2.71
CA GLU A 173 -19.50 8.09 -2.23
C GLU A 173 -20.35 7.16 -1.34
N ASN A 174 -20.33 5.86 -1.67
CA ASN A 174 -21.11 4.83 -0.98
C ASN A 174 -20.63 4.55 0.45
N LEU A 175 -19.33 4.72 0.72
CA LEU A 175 -18.72 4.42 2.03
C LEU A 175 -18.33 5.69 2.79
N GLY A 176 -18.27 6.85 2.10
CA GLY A 176 -17.77 8.09 2.68
C GLY A 176 -16.30 8.01 3.13
N ALA A 177 -15.53 7.10 2.54
CA ALA A 177 -14.14 6.83 2.88
C ALA A 177 -13.24 6.99 1.66
N ALA A 178 -11.99 7.40 1.90
CA ALA A 178 -10.95 7.34 0.91
C ALA A 178 -10.38 5.92 0.84
N VAL A 179 -10.27 5.39 -0.37
CA VAL A 179 -9.75 4.03 -0.63
C VAL A 179 -8.70 4.05 -1.71
N ILE A 180 -7.87 3.04 -1.71
CA ILE A 180 -7.06 2.58 -2.84
C ILE A 180 -7.57 1.22 -3.24
N SER A 181 -7.52 0.87 -4.51
CA SER A 181 -8.03 -0.41 -4.97
C SER A 181 -7.15 -1.08 -5.99
N TYR A 182 -7.09 -2.40 -5.93
CA TYR A 182 -6.53 -3.24 -6.99
C TYR A 182 -7.65 -3.94 -7.72
N ASN A 183 -7.67 -3.81 -9.04
CA ASN A 183 -8.77 -4.22 -9.90
C ASN A 183 -8.25 -5.01 -11.08
N VAL A 184 -8.82 -6.18 -11.32
CA VAL A 184 -8.41 -7.09 -12.40
C VAL A 184 -9.59 -7.34 -13.33
N PRO A 185 -9.41 -7.17 -14.65
CA PRO A 185 -10.45 -7.52 -15.62
C PRO A 185 -10.57 -9.03 -15.74
N VAL A 186 -11.78 -9.52 -15.84
CA VAL A 186 -12.09 -10.95 -16.02
C VAL A 186 -12.61 -11.20 -17.42
N TYR A 187 -12.07 -12.25 -18.03
CA TYR A 187 -12.44 -12.66 -19.40
C TYR A 187 -13.02 -14.06 -19.41
N TRP A 188 -13.88 -14.31 -20.37
CA TRP A 188 -14.43 -15.60 -20.72
C TRP A 188 -14.31 -15.80 -22.23
N GLU A 189 -13.51 -16.77 -22.67
CA GLU A 189 -13.22 -17.00 -24.08
C GLU A 189 -12.80 -15.71 -24.81
N ASP A 190 -11.82 -15.00 -24.26
CA ASP A 190 -11.32 -13.68 -24.74
C ASP A 190 -12.34 -12.54 -24.70
N ARG A 191 -13.56 -12.76 -24.21
CA ARG A 191 -14.56 -11.72 -24.02
C ARG A 191 -14.50 -11.16 -22.60
N PHE A 192 -14.37 -9.85 -22.47
CA PHE A 192 -14.47 -9.18 -21.17
C PHE A 192 -15.87 -9.41 -20.57
N ILE A 193 -15.91 -9.88 -19.32
CA ILE A 193 -17.16 -10.17 -18.61
C ILE A 193 -17.35 -9.31 -17.36
N GLY A 194 -16.32 -8.69 -16.85
CA GLY A 194 -16.43 -7.87 -15.65
C GLY A 194 -15.10 -7.59 -14.99
N VAL A 195 -15.16 -7.08 -13.76
CA VAL A 195 -14.01 -6.72 -12.95
C VAL A 195 -14.13 -7.31 -11.55
N ILE A 196 -13.06 -7.91 -11.09
CA ILE A 196 -12.84 -8.31 -9.70
C ILE A 196 -11.93 -7.29 -9.04
N GLY A 197 -12.23 -6.90 -7.80
CA GLY A 197 -11.39 -5.96 -7.07
C GLY A 197 -11.49 -6.06 -5.56
N ILE A 198 -10.47 -5.51 -4.93
CA ILE A 198 -10.40 -5.24 -3.49
C ILE A 198 -10.13 -3.75 -3.29
N GLU A 199 -10.86 -3.15 -2.37
CA GLU A 199 -10.57 -1.81 -1.86
C GLU A 199 -10.03 -1.92 -0.44
N VAL A 200 -8.98 -1.17 -0.17
CA VAL A 200 -8.41 -1.03 1.17
C VAL A 200 -8.55 0.43 1.62
N ALA A 201 -8.82 0.64 2.89
CA ALA A 201 -8.93 1.98 3.43
C ALA A 201 -7.58 2.71 3.32
N TYR A 202 -7.59 3.92 2.78
CA TYR A 202 -6.39 4.75 2.67
C TYR A 202 -5.79 5.06 4.05
N GLU A 203 -6.65 5.17 5.06
CA GLU A 203 -6.25 5.36 6.45
C GLU A 203 -5.37 4.20 6.96
N THR A 204 -5.67 2.95 6.60
CA THR A 204 -4.84 1.79 6.96
C THR A 204 -3.42 1.95 6.45
N LEU A 205 -3.24 2.35 5.19
CA LEU A 205 -1.93 2.61 4.61
C LEU A 205 -1.20 3.76 5.33
N THR A 206 -1.93 4.81 5.67
CA THR A 206 -1.37 5.96 6.41
C THR A 206 -0.86 5.53 7.78
N GLN A 207 -1.64 4.71 8.50
CA GLN A 207 -1.25 4.18 9.81
C GLN A 207 -0.02 3.28 9.74
N GLU A 208 0.09 2.43 8.71
CA GLU A 208 1.28 1.60 8.50
C GLU A 208 2.55 2.44 8.31
N VAL A 209 2.45 3.58 7.62
CA VAL A 209 3.57 4.52 7.44
C VAL A 209 3.87 5.28 8.73
N GLU A 210 2.86 5.74 9.46
CA GLU A 210 3.01 6.46 10.72
C GLU A 210 3.64 5.61 11.82
N ASN A 211 3.43 4.29 11.79
CA ASN A 211 4.03 3.33 12.71
C ASN A 211 5.53 3.10 12.46
N ILE A 212 6.11 3.64 11.40
CA ILE A 212 7.55 3.56 11.14
C ILE A 212 8.26 4.57 12.06
N GLU A 213 8.74 4.08 13.21
CA GLU A 213 9.48 4.89 14.17
C GLU A 213 10.91 5.16 13.69
N ILE A 214 11.28 6.43 13.58
CA ILE A 214 12.64 6.88 13.26
C ILE A 214 13.19 7.66 14.45
N PHE A 215 14.02 7.02 15.26
CA PHE A 215 14.52 7.58 16.53
C PHE A 215 13.38 8.09 17.42
N GLN A 216 13.62 9.19 18.16
CA GLN A 216 12.64 9.78 19.09
C GLN A 216 11.74 10.86 18.46
N THR A 217 12.13 11.41 17.31
CA THR A 217 11.49 12.60 16.72
C THR A 217 11.36 12.55 15.21
N GLY A 218 11.84 11.49 14.57
CA GLY A 218 11.73 11.30 13.14
C GLY A 218 10.35 10.76 12.76
N TYR A 219 9.99 10.94 11.50
CA TYR A 219 8.77 10.43 10.92
C TYR A 219 9.03 9.91 9.49
N ALA A 220 8.22 8.97 9.04
CA ALA A 220 8.20 8.50 7.67
C ALA A 220 7.05 9.17 6.89
N PHE A 221 7.18 9.21 5.57
CA PHE A 221 6.12 9.64 4.68
C PHE A 221 6.25 8.94 3.32
N LEU A 222 5.12 8.82 2.61
CA LEU A 222 5.08 8.30 1.25
C LEU A 222 5.09 9.44 0.23
N LEU A 223 5.87 9.24 -0.83
CA LEU A 223 5.86 10.10 -2.00
C LEU A 223 5.30 9.30 -3.19
N ASP A 224 4.63 9.99 -4.10
CA ASP A 224 4.30 9.41 -5.40
C ASP A 224 5.53 9.46 -6.34
N GLU A 225 5.38 8.91 -7.52
CA GLU A 225 6.41 8.89 -8.57
C GLU A 225 6.91 10.29 -8.99
N ASN A 226 6.09 11.33 -8.73
CA ASN A 226 6.43 12.73 -9.01
C ASN A 226 7.01 13.45 -7.79
N LEU A 227 7.34 12.72 -6.72
CA LEU A 227 7.84 13.23 -5.45
C LEU A 227 6.86 14.17 -4.72
N ASN A 228 5.57 14.06 -4.98
CA ASN A 228 4.57 14.77 -4.20
C ASN A 228 4.26 13.99 -2.93
N LEU A 229 4.16 14.70 -1.80
CA LEU A 229 3.60 14.13 -0.59
C LEU A 229 2.16 13.69 -0.89
N LYS A 230 1.85 12.44 -0.62
CA LYS A 230 0.46 12.01 -0.61
C LYS A 230 -0.24 12.75 0.53
N PRO A 231 -1.29 13.53 0.24
CA PRO A 231 -1.96 14.30 1.28
C PRO A 231 -2.49 13.37 2.36
N GLN A 232 -2.18 13.69 3.62
CA GLN A 232 -3.04 13.23 4.71
C GLN A 232 -4.42 13.79 4.39
N ILE A 233 -5.38 12.92 4.12
CA ILE A 233 -6.78 13.34 3.97
C ILE A 233 -7.25 13.66 5.38
N VAL A 234 -7.28 14.97 5.68
CA VAL A 234 -7.80 15.51 6.93
C VAL A 234 -9.32 15.47 6.88
#